data_8b565d151ae7b44f4ffcfc8e5f96e667
#
_entry.id   8b565d151ae7b44f4ffcfc8e5f96e667
#
_cell.length_a   1.000
_cell.length_b   1.000
_cell.length_c   1.000
_cell.angle_alpha   90.00
_cell.angle_beta   90.00
_cell.angle_gamma   90.00
#
_symmetry.space_group_name_H-M   'P 1'
#
loop_
_entity.id
_entity.type
_entity.pdbx_description
1 polymer ?
#
loop_
_entity_poly.entity_id
_entity_poly.type
_entity_poly.pdbx_seq_one_letter_code
_entity_poly.pdbx_strand_id
1 'polypeptide(L)'
;MQGNEFLNRPFILNNKINDKKIKLGFYRELSCSPSSPGFEEHFPSNPNTKAPFVRYLEKIDDLEQEIAEDYKMLDEIKNEVDNAIDVVEDPMEQMILRYRYLEFLSMPDISVRMHYSLRWKKKLHRRALDSFERGHP
;
A
#
# COMPACT_ATOMS: atom_id res chain seq x y z
N MET A 1 15.01 10.82 -10.75
CA MET A 1 13.65 10.28 -10.60
C MET A 1 12.65 11.31 -11.09
N GLN A 2 11.75 10.91 -11.96
CA GLN A 2 10.70 11.80 -12.42
C GLN A 2 9.71 12.09 -11.30
N GLY A 3 9.06 13.27 -11.35
CA GLY A 3 8.12 13.67 -10.31
C GLY A 3 7.02 12.65 -10.07
N ASN A 4 6.47 12.08 -11.14
CA ASN A 4 5.42 11.06 -11.07
C ASN A 4 5.89 9.80 -10.35
N GLU A 5 7.11 9.36 -10.60
CA GLU A 5 7.68 8.18 -9.91
C GLU A 5 7.87 8.44 -8.42
N PHE A 6 8.37 9.62 -8.09
CA PHE A 6 8.56 10.03 -6.70
C PHE A 6 7.23 10.05 -5.94
N LEU A 7 6.23 10.69 -6.51
CA LEU A 7 4.90 10.83 -5.90
C LEU A 7 4.18 9.50 -5.76
N ASN A 8 4.42 8.55 -6.65
CA ASN A 8 3.77 7.23 -6.61
C ASN A 8 4.40 6.26 -5.60
N ARG A 9 5.54 6.58 -5.01
CA ARG A 9 6.21 5.68 -4.07
C ARG A 9 5.31 5.22 -2.93
N PRO A 10 4.55 6.10 -2.24
CA PRO A 10 3.64 5.62 -1.19
C PRO A 10 2.57 4.67 -1.72
N PHE A 11 2.02 4.94 -2.88
CA PHE A 11 0.97 4.10 -3.49
C PHE A 11 1.50 2.68 -3.78
N ILE A 12 2.68 2.59 -4.35
CA ILE A 12 3.30 1.30 -4.68
C ILE A 12 3.56 0.50 -3.40
N LEU A 13 4.09 1.14 -2.37
CA LEU A 13 4.34 0.45 -1.09
C LEU A 13 3.03 0.04 -0.42
N ASN A 14 2.01 0.90 -0.47
CA ASN A 14 0.70 0.56 0.07
C ASN A 14 0.11 -0.68 -0.60
N ASN A 15 0.26 -0.81 -1.91
CA ASN A 15 -0.19 -2.00 -2.64
C ASN A 15 0.56 -3.25 -2.21
N LYS A 16 1.87 -3.14 -1.99
CA LYS A 16 2.65 -4.27 -1.47
C LYS A 16 2.18 -4.71 -0.10
N ILE A 17 1.85 -3.75 0.78
CA ILE A 17 1.30 -4.04 2.10
C ILE A 17 -0.04 -4.76 1.97
N ASN A 18 -0.91 -4.28 1.09
CA ASN A 18 -2.21 -4.91 0.87
C ASN A 18 -2.07 -6.35 0.36
N ASP A 19 -1.13 -6.60 -0.55
CA ASP A 19 -0.86 -7.95 -1.03
C ASP A 19 -0.39 -8.87 0.10
N LYS A 20 0.47 -8.36 0.98
CA LYS A 20 0.93 -9.11 2.14
C LYS A 20 -0.21 -9.39 3.12
N LYS A 21 -1.12 -8.44 3.30
CA LYS A 21 -2.31 -8.61 4.15
C LYS A 21 -3.24 -9.71 3.60
N ILE A 22 -3.45 -9.74 2.30
CA ILE A 22 -4.25 -10.78 1.65
C ILE A 22 -3.61 -12.14 1.89
N LYS A 23 -2.30 -12.23 1.69
CA LYS A 23 -1.54 -13.44 1.91
C LYS A 23 -1.60 -13.89 3.38
N LEU A 24 -1.50 -12.93 4.30
CA LEU A 24 -1.63 -13.19 5.74
C LEU A 24 -3.00 -13.78 6.08
N GLY A 25 -4.07 -13.20 5.53
CA GLY A 25 -5.43 -13.71 5.71
C GLY A 25 -5.56 -15.15 5.22
N PHE A 26 -4.96 -15.45 4.08
CA PHE A 26 -4.94 -16.80 3.52
C PHE A 26 -4.25 -17.80 4.45
N TYR A 27 -3.07 -17.45 4.98
CA TYR A 27 -2.37 -18.33 5.91
C TYR A 27 -3.10 -18.50 7.22
N ARG A 28 -3.79 -17.45 7.71
CA ARG A 28 -4.62 -17.54 8.91
C ARG A 28 -5.77 -18.52 8.71
N GLU A 29 -6.42 -18.49 7.56
CA GLU A 29 -7.47 -19.45 7.24
C GLU A 29 -6.94 -20.87 7.21
N LEU A 30 -5.79 -21.07 6.58
CA LEU A 30 -5.16 -22.39 6.53
C LEU A 30 -4.77 -22.90 7.89
N SER A 31 -4.32 -22.03 8.80
CA SER A 31 -3.92 -22.43 10.15
C SER A 31 -5.11 -22.75 11.04
N CYS A 32 -6.28 -22.14 10.77
CA CYS A 32 -7.50 -22.33 11.56
C CYS A 32 -8.47 -23.33 10.95
N SER A 33 -8.26 -23.74 9.69
CA SER A 33 -9.15 -24.71 9.04
C SER A 33 -9.08 -26.03 9.78
N PRO A 34 -10.23 -26.62 10.13
CA PRO A 34 -10.21 -27.98 10.63
C PRO A 34 -9.68 -28.87 9.52
N SER A 35 -8.59 -29.56 9.82
CA SER A 35 -8.06 -30.54 8.90
C SER A 35 -9.13 -31.61 8.65
N SER A 36 -9.27 -32.05 7.39
CA SER A 36 -10.20 -33.14 7.12
C SER A 36 -9.79 -34.36 7.94
N PRO A 37 -10.76 -35.12 8.48
CA PRO A 37 -10.45 -36.24 9.37
C PRO A 37 -9.45 -37.26 8.82
N GLY A 38 -9.39 -37.42 7.52
CA GLY A 38 -8.43 -38.33 6.90
C GLY A 38 -7.03 -37.77 6.76
N PHE A 39 -6.88 -36.51 6.99
CA PHE A 39 -5.61 -35.81 6.78
C PHE A 39 -4.64 -35.97 7.96
N GLU A 40 -5.15 -35.98 9.16
CA GLU A 40 -4.33 -36.13 10.36
C GLU A 40 -3.77 -37.53 10.54
N GLU A 41 -4.49 -38.53 10.07
CA GLU A 41 -4.11 -39.95 10.19
C GLU A 41 -2.95 -40.33 9.27
N HIS A 42 -2.67 -39.52 8.26
CA HIS A 42 -1.68 -39.82 7.24
C HIS A 42 -0.38 -39.05 7.38
N PHE A 43 -0.22 -38.30 8.45
CA PHE A 43 1.04 -37.61 8.67
C PHE A 43 2.14 -38.63 9.00
N PRO A 44 3.19 -38.70 8.17
CA PRO A 44 4.33 -39.51 8.53
C PRO A 44 4.91 -38.95 9.83
N SER A 45 5.12 -39.82 10.79
CA SER A 45 5.74 -39.45 12.06
C SER A 45 7.24 -39.25 11.87
N ASN A 46 7.60 -38.28 11.04
CA ASN A 46 8.98 -37.87 10.87
C ASN A 46 9.26 -36.74 11.85
N PRO A 47 10.12 -36.98 12.85
CA PRO A 47 10.40 -35.96 13.87
C PRO A 47 11.07 -34.71 13.32
N ASN A 48 11.60 -34.76 12.08
CA ASN A 48 12.21 -33.61 11.43
C ASN A 48 11.27 -32.80 10.58
N THR A 49 10.00 -33.22 10.46
CA THR A 49 8.99 -32.52 9.67
C THR A 49 8.08 -31.73 10.58
N LYS A 50 8.10 -30.41 10.46
CA LYS A 50 7.17 -29.55 11.20
C LYS A 50 5.74 -29.83 10.75
N ALA A 51 4.79 -29.84 11.69
CA ALA A 51 3.39 -29.95 11.36
C ALA A 51 3.00 -28.78 10.44
N PRO A 52 2.15 -29.00 9.42
CA PRO A 52 1.78 -27.94 8.47
C PRO A 52 1.27 -26.67 9.14
N PHE A 53 0.46 -26.80 10.20
CA PHE A 53 -0.05 -25.60 10.86
C PHE A 53 1.06 -24.79 11.54
N VAL A 54 2.12 -25.43 12.01
CA VAL A 54 3.28 -24.75 12.60
C VAL A 54 3.99 -23.92 11.53
N ARG A 55 4.12 -24.47 10.31
CA ARG A 55 4.69 -23.71 9.20
C ARG A 55 3.86 -22.48 8.86
N TYR A 56 2.55 -22.60 8.89
CA TYR A 56 1.67 -21.46 8.66
C TYR A 56 1.81 -20.41 9.75
N LEU A 57 1.94 -20.83 11.01
CA LEU A 57 2.17 -19.91 12.12
C LEU A 57 3.48 -19.15 11.97
N GLU A 58 4.54 -19.83 11.52
CA GLU A 58 5.82 -19.17 11.23
C GLU A 58 5.69 -18.14 10.10
N LYS A 59 4.99 -18.50 9.04
CA LYS A 59 4.75 -17.60 7.91
C LYS A 59 3.90 -16.40 8.33
N ILE A 60 2.90 -16.63 9.19
CA ILE A 60 2.05 -15.56 9.74
C ILE A 60 2.93 -14.57 10.53
N ASP A 61 3.77 -15.08 11.41
CA ASP A 61 4.65 -14.24 12.22
C ASP A 61 5.59 -13.41 11.34
N ASP A 62 6.22 -14.04 10.35
CA ASP A 62 7.11 -13.35 9.42
C ASP A 62 6.39 -12.26 8.65
N LEU A 63 5.18 -12.54 8.14
CA LEU A 63 4.39 -11.56 7.40
C LEU A 63 3.93 -10.41 8.29
N GLU A 64 3.54 -10.68 9.53
CA GLU A 64 3.15 -9.63 10.46
C GLU A 64 4.31 -8.68 10.74
N GLN A 65 5.52 -9.21 10.90
CA GLN A 65 6.72 -8.40 11.08
C GLN A 65 7.03 -7.58 9.84
N GLU A 66 6.97 -8.19 8.65
CA GLU A 66 7.20 -7.47 7.39
C GLU A 66 6.19 -6.35 7.18
N ILE A 67 4.92 -6.60 7.48
CA ILE A 67 3.86 -5.60 7.36
C ILE A 67 4.13 -4.43 8.31
N ALA A 68 4.52 -4.72 9.55
CA ALA A 68 4.83 -3.67 10.53
C ALA A 68 6.01 -2.80 10.07
N GLU A 69 7.06 -3.41 9.52
CA GLU A 69 8.20 -2.69 8.96
C GLU A 69 7.81 -1.86 7.73
N ASP A 70 6.98 -2.43 6.87
CA ASP A 70 6.51 -1.75 5.67
C ASP A 70 5.65 -0.53 6.04
N TYR A 71 4.81 -0.61 7.08
CA TYR A 71 4.05 0.54 7.54
C TYR A 71 4.93 1.66 8.06
N LYS A 72 6.01 1.34 8.76
CA LYS A 72 6.97 2.35 9.19
C LYS A 72 7.61 3.05 7.99
N MET A 73 8.01 2.26 7.01
CA MET A 73 8.58 2.80 5.77
C MET A 73 7.56 3.66 5.02
N LEU A 74 6.29 3.23 5.00
CA LEU A 74 5.23 3.99 4.35
C LEU A 74 5.05 5.36 5.00
N ASP A 75 5.06 5.43 6.33
CA ASP A 75 4.96 6.70 7.04
C ASP A 75 6.13 7.64 6.69
N GLU A 76 7.34 7.10 6.64
CA GLU A 76 8.52 7.88 6.26
C GLU A 76 8.41 8.41 4.83
N ILE A 77 7.99 7.55 3.89
CA ILE A 77 7.82 7.94 2.50
C ILE A 77 6.71 8.96 2.34
N LYS A 78 5.60 8.78 3.05
CA LYS A 78 4.50 9.76 3.03
C LYS A 78 4.94 11.12 3.53
N ASN A 79 5.72 11.16 4.61
CA ASN A 79 6.25 12.42 5.12
C ASN A 79 7.19 13.08 4.12
N GLU A 80 8.04 12.30 3.49
CA GLU A 80 8.94 12.79 2.45
C GLU A 80 8.17 13.39 1.26
N VAL A 81 7.13 12.69 0.80
CA VAL A 81 6.28 13.17 -0.28
C VAL A 81 5.49 14.41 0.14
N ASP A 82 4.91 14.41 1.33
CA ASP A 82 4.15 15.54 1.83
C ASP A 82 5.00 16.81 1.89
N ASN A 83 6.21 16.69 2.40
CA ASN A 83 7.16 17.82 2.45
C ASN A 83 7.56 18.27 1.04
N ALA A 84 7.75 17.34 0.13
CA ALA A 84 8.11 17.69 -1.25
C ALA A 84 6.99 18.42 -1.98
N ILE A 85 5.73 18.12 -1.67
CA ILE A 85 4.58 18.81 -2.28
C ILE A 85 4.56 20.30 -1.91
N ASP A 86 5.16 20.68 -0.80
CA ASP A 86 5.23 22.08 -0.38
C ASP A 86 5.94 22.98 -1.40
N VAL A 87 6.74 22.44 -2.32
CA VAL A 87 7.36 23.23 -3.39
C VAL A 87 6.34 23.80 -4.38
N VAL A 88 5.15 23.21 -4.44
CA VAL A 88 4.07 23.70 -5.30
C VAL A 88 3.39 24.87 -4.60
N GLU A 89 3.34 26.01 -5.28
CA GLU A 89 2.81 27.24 -4.68
C GLU A 89 1.28 27.28 -4.63
N ASP A 90 0.61 26.74 -5.64
CA ASP A 90 -0.85 26.79 -5.74
C ASP A 90 -1.50 25.83 -4.74
N PRO A 91 -2.33 26.34 -3.79
CA PRO A 91 -3.01 25.47 -2.81
C PRO A 91 -3.88 24.39 -3.43
N MET A 92 -4.54 24.68 -4.56
CA MET A 92 -5.40 23.69 -5.23
C MET A 92 -4.58 22.56 -5.83
N GLU A 93 -3.42 22.91 -6.40
CA GLU A 93 -2.49 21.91 -6.93
C GLU A 93 -1.91 21.05 -5.81
N GLN A 94 -1.55 21.64 -4.68
CA GLN A 94 -1.11 20.88 -3.51
C GLN A 94 -2.19 19.91 -3.04
N MET A 95 -3.44 20.38 -2.99
CA MET A 95 -4.57 19.60 -2.51
C MET A 95 -4.79 18.35 -3.37
N ILE A 96 -4.80 18.51 -4.70
CA ILE A 96 -5.01 17.36 -5.59
C ILE A 96 -3.85 16.35 -5.52
N LEU A 97 -2.62 16.83 -5.35
CA LEU A 97 -1.47 15.94 -5.20
C LEU A 97 -1.57 15.14 -3.89
N ARG A 98 -1.97 15.77 -2.80
CA ARG A 98 -2.15 15.08 -1.53
C ARG A 98 -3.28 14.07 -1.58
N TYR A 99 -4.40 14.42 -2.16
CA TYR A 99 -5.52 13.48 -2.29
C TYR A 99 -5.14 12.26 -3.14
N ARG A 100 -4.44 12.48 -4.24
CA ARG A 100 -4.09 11.40 -5.16
C ARG A 100 -2.97 10.51 -4.63
N TYR A 101 -1.92 11.10 -4.08
CA TYR A 101 -0.67 10.40 -3.79
C TYR A 101 -0.47 10.05 -2.32
N LEU A 102 -1.14 10.73 -1.39
CA LEU A 102 -1.06 10.43 0.03
C LEU A 102 -2.31 9.74 0.56
N GLU A 103 -3.49 10.15 0.12
CA GLU A 103 -4.76 9.53 0.52
C GLU A 103 -5.22 8.44 -0.44
N PHE A 104 -4.55 8.29 -1.57
CA PHE A 104 -4.81 7.25 -2.58
C PHE A 104 -6.21 7.30 -3.19
N LEU A 105 -6.78 8.49 -3.28
CA LEU A 105 -8.11 8.67 -3.86
C LEU A 105 -8.06 8.52 -5.38
N SER A 106 -9.10 7.94 -5.95
CA SER A 106 -9.29 7.91 -7.39
C SER A 106 -9.66 9.30 -7.90
N MET A 107 -9.46 9.55 -9.19
CA MET A 107 -9.85 10.84 -9.78
C MET A 107 -11.35 11.14 -9.62
N PRO A 108 -12.27 10.17 -9.80
CA PRO A 108 -13.69 10.41 -9.50
C PRO A 108 -13.93 10.80 -8.04
N ASP A 109 -13.26 10.15 -7.08
CA ASP A 109 -13.41 10.48 -5.65
C ASP A 109 -12.91 11.90 -5.35
N ILE A 110 -11.78 12.29 -5.94
CA ILE A 110 -11.24 13.64 -5.82
C ILE A 110 -12.23 14.65 -6.39
N SER A 111 -12.84 14.34 -7.54
CA SER A 111 -13.83 15.20 -8.18
C SER A 111 -15.01 15.47 -7.25
N VAL A 112 -15.53 14.44 -6.58
CA VAL A 112 -16.60 14.59 -5.60
C VAL A 112 -16.15 15.45 -4.42
N ARG A 113 -14.99 15.16 -3.85
CA ARG A 113 -14.49 15.87 -2.66
C ARG A 113 -14.20 17.34 -2.92
N MET A 114 -13.68 17.67 -4.09
CA MET A 114 -13.35 19.04 -4.46
C MET A 114 -14.52 19.79 -5.13
N HIS A 115 -15.62 19.11 -5.40
CA HIS A 115 -16.82 19.69 -6.04
C HIS A 115 -16.56 20.24 -7.44
N TYR A 116 -15.71 19.61 -8.22
CA TYR A 116 -15.42 19.99 -9.59
C TYR A 116 -15.67 18.82 -10.54
N SER A 117 -15.80 19.13 -11.84
CA SER A 117 -15.96 18.10 -12.86
C SER A 117 -14.69 17.25 -12.99
N LEU A 118 -14.88 16.01 -13.45
CA LEU A 118 -13.75 15.10 -13.68
C LEU A 118 -12.77 15.67 -14.71
N ARG A 119 -13.29 16.30 -15.77
CA ARG A 119 -12.46 16.91 -16.80
C ARG A 119 -11.56 18.01 -16.23
N TRP A 120 -12.11 18.85 -15.38
CA TRP A 120 -11.34 19.92 -14.75
C TRP A 120 -10.26 19.33 -13.83
N LYS A 121 -10.59 18.24 -13.13
CA LYS A 121 -9.64 17.56 -12.26
C LYS A 121 -8.43 17.03 -13.01
N LYS A 122 -8.66 16.43 -14.17
CA LYS A 122 -7.56 15.92 -14.98
C LYS A 122 -6.62 17.04 -15.42
N LYS A 123 -7.15 18.19 -15.76
CA LYS A 123 -6.36 19.37 -16.11
C LYS A 123 -5.58 19.89 -14.91
N LEU A 124 -6.23 19.98 -13.75
CA LEU A 124 -5.59 20.43 -12.52
C LEU A 124 -4.46 19.47 -12.11
N HIS A 125 -4.72 18.18 -12.20
CA HIS A 125 -3.71 17.16 -11.87
C HIS A 125 -2.47 17.29 -12.76
N ARG A 126 -2.67 17.48 -14.06
CA ARG A 126 -1.57 17.68 -15.00
C ARG A 126 -0.77 18.93 -14.65
N ARG A 127 -1.44 20.04 -14.38
CA ARG A 127 -0.77 21.28 -13.96
C ARG A 127 0.00 21.09 -12.66
N ALA A 128 -0.60 20.38 -11.72
CA ALA A 128 0.03 20.10 -10.43
C ALA A 128 1.31 19.28 -10.61
N LEU A 129 1.30 18.27 -11.48
CA LEU A 129 2.47 17.48 -11.77
C LEU A 129 3.57 18.33 -12.42
N ASP A 130 3.20 19.20 -13.37
CA ASP A 130 4.14 20.09 -14.02
C ASP A 130 4.78 21.05 -13.01
N SER A 131 3.96 21.61 -12.11
CA SER A 131 4.44 22.50 -11.06
C SER A 131 5.39 21.78 -10.11
N PHE A 132 5.06 20.55 -9.75
CA PHE A 132 5.90 19.73 -8.89
C PHE A 132 7.25 19.44 -9.54
N GLU A 133 7.26 19.05 -10.80
CA GLU A 133 8.51 18.74 -11.51
C GLU A 133 9.42 19.96 -11.65
N ARG A 134 8.84 21.15 -11.83
CA ARG A 134 9.63 22.38 -11.88
C ARG A 134 10.25 22.75 -10.55
N GLY A 135 9.55 22.50 -9.45
CA GLY A 135 10.02 22.85 -8.12
C GLY A 135 10.82 21.76 -7.43
N HIS A 136 10.75 20.52 -7.94
CA HIS A 136 11.42 19.35 -7.35
C HIS A 136 12.26 18.65 -8.43
N PRO A 137 13.46 19.16 -8.71
CA PRO A 137 14.34 18.60 -9.74
C PRO A 137 14.83 17.17 -9.42
#